data_51b7abd491101b8db96b68f6b803f644
#
_entry.id   51b7abd491101b8db96b68f6b803f644
#
_cell.length_a   1.000
_cell.length_b   1.000
_cell.length_c   1.000
_cell.angle_alpha   90.00
_cell.angle_beta   90.00
_cell.angle_gamma   90.00
#
_symmetry.space_group_name_H-M   'P 1'
#
loop_
_entity.id
_entity.type
_entity.pdbx_description
1 polymer ?
#
loop_
_entity_poly.entity_id
_entity_poly.type
_entity_poly.pdbx_seq_one_letter_code
_entity_poly.pdbx_strand_id
1 'polypeptide(L)'
;MNKHAHSYIDSRWFEEYQKLSAMPGLSSFRADNRMQEKHRFFKGEIENPTFVYQSLAHYPYEARRNDLRELKKQIEEQEDNAALKKMYGVKIEHKINDCNIIESIQRKDDARYDELMQERYGSISLEIGIAVIRAYCSALEKVIETSRGNVRDAAKELHAYLDEVKSRFHVDSVHEFHLVEVSGAQEKILTARGIKKLFELKRKEYGLSDWRIEIDLWGRSNSISVRHKNKRVVIPRGRRLTRPQALALAEHELGVHVRRREHGEATKLALLGVGLGGFLWGEEGLAKYYEKQVYEGAINSSLKSYLLTALILGVDGRKRSFQEIYNVCELIFKSMKGRYFLTEVKSSKHYAWGKTVKLFRGATGQTKGVCSRRQLVYLEGYLRIKEIISKGILTEEQLMRGKYDPANEAHVLFLKKLSVL
;
A
#
# COMPACT_ATOMS: atom_id res chain seq x y z
N MET A 1 -16.54 -12.96 -26.02
CA MET A 1 -15.85 -12.74 -27.31
C MET A 1 -14.86 -11.61 -27.10
N ASN A 2 -13.56 -11.88 -27.21
CA ASN A 2 -12.49 -10.91 -27.08
C ASN A 2 -12.57 -9.88 -28.22
N LYS A 3 -12.95 -8.64 -27.89
CA LYS A 3 -13.15 -7.56 -28.88
C LYS A 3 -11.85 -6.86 -29.34
N HIS A 4 -10.68 -7.28 -28.88
CA HIS A 4 -9.41 -6.70 -29.34
C HIS A 4 -8.36 -7.80 -29.50
N ALA A 5 -8.37 -8.48 -30.65
CA ALA A 5 -7.21 -9.21 -31.12
C ALA A 5 -6.17 -8.20 -31.64
N HIS A 6 -5.70 -7.26 -30.81
CA HIS A 6 -4.48 -6.56 -31.12
C HIS A 6 -3.32 -7.52 -30.85
N SER A 7 -2.53 -7.78 -31.87
CA SER A 7 -1.25 -8.47 -31.70
C SER A 7 -0.37 -7.60 -30.80
N TYR A 8 -0.21 -8.00 -29.54
CA TYR A 8 0.73 -7.34 -28.64
C TYR A 8 2.16 -7.54 -29.17
N ILE A 9 2.97 -6.49 -29.11
CA ILE A 9 4.38 -6.56 -29.52
C ILE A 9 5.22 -7.46 -28.60
N ASP A 10 4.71 -7.74 -27.41
CA ASP A 10 5.35 -8.58 -26.38
C ASP A 10 4.57 -9.88 -26.11
N SER A 11 3.65 -10.31 -27.00
CA SER A 11 2.74 -11.45 -26.78
C SER A 11 3.48 -12.72 -26.34
N ARG A 12 4.55 -13.11 -27.05
CA ARG A 12 5.38 -14.28 -26.74
C ARG A 12 5.89 -14.25 -25.30
N TRP A 13 6.58 -13.18 -24.94
CA TRP A 13 7.20 -13.03 -23.61
C TRP A 13 6.18 -12.85 -22.50
N PHE A 14 5.07 -12.20 -22.83
CA PHE A 14 3.98 -12.01 -21.89
C PHE A 14 3.30 -13.33 -21.53
N GLU A 15 3.05 -14.21 -22.49
CA GLU A 15 2.47 -15.54 -22.25
C GLU A 15 3.39 -16.39 -21.36
N GLU A 16 4.68 -16.46 -21.67
CA GLU A 16 5.66 -17.20 -20.86
C GLU A 16 5.78 -16.61 -19.45
N TYR A 17 5.88 -15.28 -19.34
CA TYR A 17 5.88 -14.59 -18.05
C TYR A 17 4.62 -14.86 -17.24
N GLN A 18 3.43 -14.87 -17.84
CA GLN A 18 2.18 -15.14 -17.13
C GLN A 18 2.15 -16.53 -16.48
N LYS A 19 2.68 -17.55 -17.15
CA LYS A 19 2.78 -18.91 -16.58
C LYS A 19 3.61 -18.94 -15.30
N LEU A 20 4.61 -18.08 -15.20
CA LEU A 20 5.56 -18.01 -14.08
C LEU A 20 5.18 -16.94 -13.04
N SER A 21 4.31 -15.98 -13.38
CA SER A 21 4.01 -14.82 -12.54
C SER A 21 3.04 -15.10 -11.37
N ALA A 22 2.36 -16.25 -11.39
CA ALA A 22 1.40 -16.63 -10.36
C ALA A 22 2.13 -16.92 -9.02
N MET A 23 2.07 -15.95 -8.10
CA MET A 23 2.71 -16.01 -6.78
C MET A 23 1.77 -15.48 -5.71
N PRO A 24 1.90 -15.97 -4.46
CA PRO A 24 1.28 -15.29 -3.33
C PRO A 24 1.72 -13.84 -3.28
N GLY A 25 0.79 -12.91 -3.27
CA GLY A 25 1.12 -11.50 -3.13
C GLY A 25 1.54 -11.17 -1.69
N LEU A 26 2.56 -10.33 -1.52
CA LEU A 26 3.03 -9.90 -0.19
C LEU A 26 1.91 -9.29 0.68
N SER A 27 0.91 -8.67 0.05
CA SER A 27 -0.27 -8.15 0.74
C SER A 27 -1.20 -9.24 1.29
N SER A 28 -1.10 -10.45 0.76
CA SER A 28 -1.96 -11.59 1.15
C SER A 28 -1.38 -12.39 2.32
N PHE A 29 -0.10 -12.18 2.66
CA PHE A 29 0.54 -12.90 3.76
C PHE A 29 -0.10 -12.52 5.08
N ARG A 30 -0.71 -13.51 5.72
CA ARG A 30 -1.26 -13.39 7.07
C ARG A 30 -0.66 -14.50 7.91
N ALA A 31 -0.14 -14.14 9.07
CA ALA A 31 0.36 -15.13 10.00
C ALA A 31 -0.77 -16.11 10.39
N ASP A 32 -0.49 -17.40 10.30
CA ASP A 32 -1.49 -18.45 10.55
C ASP A 32 -1.88 -18.49 12.03
N ASN A 33 -0.92 -18.27 12.93
CA ASN A 33 -1.11 -18.24 14.39
C ASN A 33 -1.55 -16.86 14.93
N ARG A 34 -1.93 -15.91 14.08
CA ARG A 34 -2.24 -14.52 14.48
C ARG A 34 -3.26 -14.41 15.60
N MET A 35 -4.28 -15.28 15.64
CA MET A 35 -5.33 -15.22 16.67
C MET A 35 -4.82 -15.77 18.00
N GLN A 36 -3.98 -16.78 17.98
CA GLN A 36 -3.32 -17.34 19.16
C GLN A 36 -2.38 -16.30 19.77
N GLU A 37 -1.50 -15.70 18.96
CA GLU A 37 -0.57 -14.66 19.41
C GLU A 37 -1.30 -13.45 19.97
N LYS A 38 -2.43 -13.03 19.35
CA LYS A 38 -3.27 -11.97 19.87
C LYS A 38 -3.78 -12.27 21.29
N HIS A 39 -4.22 -13.50 21.52
CA HIS A 39 -4.74 -13.90 22.82
C HIS A 39 -3.67 -13.87 23.89
N ARG A 40 -2.49 -14.43 23.61
CA ARG A 40 -1.31 -14.40 24.48
C ARG A 40 -0.85 -12.98 24.80
N PHE A 41 -0.78 -12.13 23.78
CA PHE A 41 -0.39 -10.72 23.90
C PHE A 41 -1.38 -9.94 24.78
N PHE A 42 -2.69 -10.15 24.58
CA PHE A 42 -3.73 -9.44 25.36
C PHE A 42 -3.81 -9.91 26.81
N LYS A 43 -3.35 -11.13 27.11
CA LYS A 43 -3.20 -11.64 28.48
C LYS A 43 -1.91 -11.21 29.17
N GLY A 44 -0.98 -10.56 28.44
CA GLY A 44 0.32 -10.18 28.96
C GLY A 44 1.31 -11.35 29.08
N GLU A 45 1.03 -12.49 28.42
CA GLU A 45 1.92 -13.67 28.41
C GLU A 45 3.14 -13.46 27.53
N ILE A 46 3.07 -12.52 26.59
CA ILE A 46 4.16 -12.15 25.66
C ILE A 46 4.17 -10.64 25.42
N GLU A 47 5.35 -10.05 25.29
CA GLU A 47 5.52 -8.65 24.88
C GLU A 47 5.46 -8.48 23.37
N ASN A 48 6.06 -9.39 22.63
CA ASN A 48 6.04 -9.38 21.17
C ASN A 48 5.52 -10.71 20.64
N PRO A 49 4.66 -10.71 19.59
CA PRO A 49 4.18 -11.95 18.99
C PRO A 49 5.29 -12.65 18.19
N THR A 50 5.17 -13.96 18.05
CA THR A 50 6.00 -14.75 17.12
C THR A 50 5.13 -15.24 15.97
N PHE A 51 5.13 -14.48 14.86
CA PHE A 51 4.32 -14.82 13.71
C PHE A 51 4.89 -15.98 12.89
N VAL A 52 4.01 -16.87 12.46
CA VAL A 52 4.32 -18.05 11.66
C VAL A 52 3.49 -18.05 10.38
N TYR A 53 4.11 -18.41 9.26
CA TYR A 53 3.54 -18.36 7.90
C TYR A 53 3.58 -19.75 7.25
N GLN A 54 2.91 -20.74 7.86
CA GLN A 54 2.88 -22.15 7.37
C GLN A 54 2.23 -22.27 5.99
N SER A 55 1.25 -21.42 5.69
CA SER A 55 0.59 -21.37 4.38
C SER A 55 1.54 -21.11 3.21
N LEU A 56 2.74 -20.59 3.48
CA LEU A 56 3.80 -20.39 2.49
C LEU A 56 4.77 -21.57 2.39
N ALA A 57 4.79 -22.48 3.36
CA ALA A 57 5.80 -23.53 3.49
C ALA A 57 5.93 -24.45 2.25
N HIS A 58 4.82 -24.60 1.50
CA HIS A 58 4.78 -25.47 0.32
C HIS A 58 4.92 -24.70 -1.00
N TYR A 59 5.15 -23.38 -0.97
CA TYR A 59 5.34 -22.64 -2.21
C TYR A 59 6.72 -22.95 -2.81
N PRO A 60 6.80 -23.41 -4.08
CA PRO A 60 8.06 -23.86 -4.70
C PRO A 60 8.89 -22.65 -5.19
N TYR A 61 9.31 -21.77 -4.25
CA TYR A 61 9.99 -20.52 -4.60
C TYR A 61 11.33 -20.75 -5.34
N GLU A 62 12.05 -21.81 -5.01
CA GLU A 62 13.33 -22.13 -5.64
C GLU A 62 13.16 -22.54 -7.11
N ALA A 63 12.27 -23.49 -7.39
CA ALA A 63 11.95 -23.88 -8.75
C ALA A 63 11.45 -22.67 -9.55
N ARG A 64 10.54 -21.89 -8.98
CA ARG A 64 9.99 -20.69 -9.62
C ARG A 64 11.07 -19.64 -9.92
N ARG A 65 12.02 -19.47 -9.03
CA ARG A 65 13.16 -18.56 -9.22
C ARG A 65 14.05 -19.02 -10.38
N ASN A 66 14.31 -20.32 -10.50
CA ASN A 66 15.09 -20.89 -11.58
C ASN A 66 14.38 -20.76 -12.93
N ASP A 67 13.08 -21.04 -12.98
CA ASP A 67 12.25 -20.84 -14.20
C ASP A 67 12.28 -19.37 -14.66
N LEU A 68 12.19 -18.42 -13.70
CA LEU A 68 12.28 -16.99 -14.00
C LEU A 68 13.64 -16.57 -14.53
N ARG A 69 14.73 -17.13 -14.00
CA ARG A 69 16.09 -16.88 -14.50
C ARG A 69 16.28 -17.41 -15.91
N GLU A 70 15.75 -18.60 -16.18
CA GLU A 70 15.79 -19.18 -17.52
C GLU A 70 15.00 -18.34 -18.53
N LEU A 71 13.78 -17.91 -18.18
CA LEU A 71 13.02 -17.00 -19.02
C LEU A 71 13.77 -15.69 -19.28
N LYS A 72 14.42 -15.10 -18.27
CA LYS A 72 15.21 -13.90 -18.44
C LYS A 72 16.34 -14.10 -19.45
N LYS A 73 17.07 -15.21 -19.34
CA LYS A 73 18.14 -15.58 -20.27
C LYS A 73 17.62 -15.73 -21.70
N GLN A 74 16.51 -16.44 -21.90
CA GLN A 74 15.88 -16.60 -23.22
C GLN A 74 15.48 -15.23 -23.83
N ILE A 75 14.96 -14.31 -23.05
CA ILE A 75 14.64 -12.95 -23.52
C ILE A 75 15.92 -12.19 -23.91
N GLU A 76 16.99 -12.30 -23.10
CA GLU A 76 18.28 -11.65 -23.40
C GLU A 76 18.91 -12.16 -24.69
N GLU A 77 18.73 -13.43 -25.01
CA GLU A 77 19.31 -14.07 -26.21
C GLU A 77 18.45 -13.91 -27.46
N GLN A 78 17.11 -13.89 -27.33
CA GLN A 78 16.20 -14.07 -28.46
C GLN A 78 15.32 -12.85 -28.77
N GLU A 79 15.30 -11.82 -27.91
CA GLU A 79 14.55 -10.60 -28.17
C GLU A 79 15.45 -9.57 -28.85
N ASP A 80 15.03 -9.01 -29.96
CA ASP A 80 15.79 -8.00 -30.69
C ASP A 80 15.52 -6.57 -30.17
N ASN A 81 14.33 -6.33 -29.62
CA ASN A 81 13.95 -5.02 -29.12
C ASN A 81 14.57 -4.74 -27.75
N ALA A 82 15.59 -3.89 -27.73
CA ALA A 82 16.33 -3.52 -26.50
C ALA A 82 15.44 -2.93 -25.39
N ALA A 83 14.33 -2.26 -25.73
CA ALA A 83 13.40 -1.73 -24.74
C ALA A 83 12.57 -2.84 -24.09
N LEU A 84 12.09 -3.81 -24.87
CA LEU A 84 11.38 -4.99 -24.34
C LEU A 84 12.31 -5.83 -23.47
N LYS A 85 13.52 -6.11 -23.96
CA LYS A 85 14.58 -6.85 -23.26
C LYS A 85 14.81 -6.28 -21.87
N LYS A 86 15.08 -4.98 -21.77
CA LYS A 86 15.33 -4.29 -20.50
C LYS A 86 14.10 -4.28 -19.59
N MET A 87 12.92 -4.04 -20.14
CA MET A 87 11.67 -3.97 -19.38
C MET A 87 11.31 -5.30 -18.73
N TYR A 88 11.40 -6.40 -19.51
CA TYR A 88 11.18 -7.75 -18.96
C TYR A 88 12.26 -8.16 -17.99
N GLY A 89 13.53 -7.82 -18.25
CA GLY A 89 14.63 -8.05 -17.32
C GLY A 89 14.34 -7.48 -15.93
N VAL A 90 13.97 -6.18 -15.85
CA VAL A 90 13.58 -5.54 -14.59
C VAL A 90 12.34 -6.20 -13.98
N LYS A 91 11.34 -6.52 -14.79
CA LYS A 91 10.10 -7.17 -14.29
C LYS A 91 10.36 -8.53 -13.67
N ILE A 92 11.21 -9.34 -14.31
CA ILE A 92 11.57 -10.69 -13.83
C ILE A 92 12.42 -10.58 -12.56
N GLU A 93 13.39 -9.66 -12.49
CA GLU A 93 14.19 -9.44 -11.26
C GLU A 93 13.29 -9.08 -10.07
N HIS A 94 12.25 -8.26 -10.27
CA HIS A 94 11.28 -7.99 -9.24
C HIS A 94 10.52 -9.25 -8.78
N LYS A 95 10.27 -10.20 -9.69
CA LYS A 95 9.64 -11.47 -9.33
C LYS A 95 10.60 -12.42 -8.62
N ILE A 96 11.86 -12.44 -9.00
CA ILE A 96 12.91 -13.17 -8.29
C ILE A 96 13.06 -12.63 -6.86
N ASN A 97 13.05 -11.31 -6.68
CA ASN A 97 13.06 -10.69 -5.34
C ASN A 97 11.81 -11.10 -4.53
N ASP A 98 10.61 -11.17 -5.13
CA ASP A 98 9.42 -11.69 -4.47
C ASP A 98 9.62 -13.15 -3.98
N CYS A 99 10.30 -14.01 -4.76
CA CYS A 99 10.67 -15.38 -4.32
C CYS A 99 11.62 -15.35 -3.12
N ASN A 100 12.65 -14.51 -3.16
CA ASN A 100 13.62 -14.36 -2.07
C ASN A 100 12.95 -13.86 -0.77
N ILE A 101 11.98 -12.94 -0.88
CA ILE A 101 11.19 -12.48 0.27
C ILE A 101 10.36 -13.64 0.85
N ILE A 102 9.70 -14.46 0.01
CA ILE A 102 8.95 -15.64 0.49
C ILE A 102 9.90 -16.62 1.21
N GLU A 103 11.08 -16.87 0.66
CA GLU A 103 12.07 -17.71 1.27
C GLU A 103 12.51 -17.20 2.65
N SER A 104 12.83 -15.91 2.78
CA SER A 104 13.22 -15.31 4.06
C SER A 104 12.12 -15.43 5.12
N ILE A 105 10.84 -15.25 4.72
CA ILE A 105 9.69 -15.46 5.62
C ILE A 105 9.58 -16.90 6.08
N GLN A 106 9.73 -17.88 5.17
CA GLN A 106 9.69 -19.29 5.51
C GLN A 106 10.81 -19.70 6.48
N ARG A 107 12.01 -19.16 6.26
CA ARG A 107 13.18 -19.40 7.10
C ARG A 107 13.16 -18.60 8.41
N LYS A 108 12.18 -17.71 8.59
CA LYS A 108 12.09 -16.77 9.73
C LYS A 108 13.33 -15.88 9.85
N ASP A 109 13.95 -15.56 8.73
CA ASP A 109 15.14 -14.74 8.64
C ASP A 109 14.75 -13.26 8.50
N ASP A 110 14.50 -12.61 9.63
CA ASP A 110 14.10 -11.21 9.69
C ASP A 110 15.19 -10.26 9.12
N ALA A 111 16.48 -10.61 9.26
CA ALA A 111 17.57 -9.80 8.73
C ALA A 111 17.52 -9.78 7.19
N ARG A 112 17.46 -10.96 6.59
CA ARG A 112 17.35 -11.09 5.13
C ARG A 112 16.02 -10.50 4.60
N TYR A 113 14.93 -10.66 5.36
CA TYR A 113 13.67 -10.05 5.02
C TYR A 113 13.78 -8.51 4.96
N ASP A 114 14.42 -7.88 5.95
CA ASP A 114 14.58 -6.41 5.99
C ASP A 114 15.43 -5.88 4.83
N GLU A 115 16.56 -6.57 4.52
CA GLU A 115 17.40 -6.25 3.35
C GLU A 115 16.59 -6.26 2.05
N LEU A 116 15.85 -7.36 1.79
CA LEU A 116 15.03 -7.51 0.59
C LEU A 116 13.88 -6.49 0.52
N MET A 117 13.29 -6.16 1.66
CA MET A 117 12.28 -5.12 1.73
C MET A 117 12.86 -3.73 1.46
N GLN A 118 14.11 -3.48 1.89
CA GLN A 118 14.82 -2.24 1.59
C GLN A 118 15.21 -2.17 0.10
N GLU A 119 15.72 -3.23 -0.49
CA GLU A 119 15.96 -3.31 -1.93
C GLU A 119 14.69 -3.02 -2.74
N ARG A 120 13.54 -3.52 -2.28
CA ARG A 120 12.26 -3.43 -2.98
C ARG A 120 11.57 -2.07 -2.85
N TYR A 121 11.62 -1.47 -1.66
CA TYR A 121 10.82 -0.28 -1.29
C TYR A 121 11.68 0.89 -0.80
N GLY A 122 13.00 0.75 -0.82
CA GLY A 122 13.92 1.80 -0.37
C GLY A 122 13.98 1.97 1.15
N SER A 123 14.75 2.97 1.55
CA SER A 123 14.87 3.44 2.93
C SER A 123 13.83 4.52 3.21
N ILE A 124 13.51 4.70 4.48
CA ILE A 124 12.66 5.79 4.95
C ILE A 124 13.35 7.14 4.69
N SER A 125 12.61 8.12 4.16
CA SER A 125 13.11 9.49 4.05
C SER A 125 13.05 10.18 5.41
N LEU A 126 14.20 10.67 5.87
CA LEU A 126 14.33 11.42 7.12
C LEU A 126 13.48 12.70 7.08
N GLU A 127 13.56 13.47 6.00
CA GLU A 127 12.82 14.72 5.81
C GLU A 127 11.30 14.52 5.89
N ILE A 128 10.78 13.51 5.17
CA ILE A 128 9.36 13.18 5.21
C ILE A 128 8.97 12.67 6.61
N GLY A 129 9.82 11.87 7.24
CA GLY A 129 9.59 11.36 8.60
C GLY A 129 9.43 12.48 9.62
N ILE A 130 10.33 13.46 9.62
CA ILE A 130 10.28 14.64 10.48
C ILE A 130 9.03 15.48 10.21
N ALA A 131 8.72 15.75 8.93
CA ALA A 131 7.54 16.53 8.57
C ALA A 131 6.24 15.87 9.05
N VAL A 132 6.16 14.54 8.96
CA VAL A 132 5.00 13.79 9.46
C VAL A 132 4.93 13.84 10.99
N ILE A 133 6.05 13.73 11.70
CA ILE A 133 6.08 13.85 13.17
C ILE A 133 5.63 15.25 13.59
N ARG A 134 6.14 16.32 12.96
CA ARG A 134 5.71 17.70 13.20
C ARG A 134 4.20 17.87 13.00
N ALA A 135 3.65 17.32 11.93
CA ALA A 135 2.21 17.36 11.65
C ALA A 135 1.37 16.69 12.75
N TYR A 136 1.88 15.58 13.31
CA TYR A 136 1.23 14.90 14.42
C TYR A 136 1.31 15.72 15.71
N CYS A 137 2.47 16.30 16.05
CA CYS A 137 2.62 17.19 17.22
C CYS A 137 1.62 18.35 17.15
N SER A 138 1.57 19.06 16.03
CA SER A 138 0.64 20.19 15.82
C SER A 138 -0.84 19.78 15.94
N ALA A 139 -1.20 18.60 15.41
CA ALA A 139 -2.56 18.08 15.56
C ALA A 139 -2.89 17.71 17.01
N LEU A 140 -1.93 17.15 17.73
CA LEU A 140 -2.09 16.78 19.15
C LEU A 140 -2.21 18.01 20.06
N GLU A 141 -1.47 19.09 19.80
CA GLU A 141 -1.62 20.38 20.50
C GLU A 141 -3.08 20.86 20.44
N LYS A 142 -3.69 20.85 19.26
CA LYS A 142 -5.12 21.19 19.10
C LYS A 142 -6.06 20.25 19.87
N VAL A 143 -5.72 18.96 19.96
CA VAL A 143 -6.51 18.00 20.75
C VAL A 143 -6.35 18.31 22.25
N ILE A 144 -5.14 18.59 22.72
CA ILE A 144 -4.85 18.92 24.13
C ILE A 144 -5.62 20.17 24.57
N GLU A 145 -5.67 21.21 23.73
CA GLU A 145 -6.37 22.46 24.01
C GLU A 145 -7.89 22.28 24.11
N THR A 146 -8.46 21.47 23.21
CA THR A 146 -9.91 21.40 23.01
C THR A 146 -10.59 20.20 23.65
N SER A 147 -9.83 19.19 24.10
CA SER A 147 -10.37 17.96 24.71
C SER A 147 -10.19 17.92 26.22
N ARG A 148 -10.90 17.00 26.89
CA ARG A 148 -10.85 16.77 28.34
C ARG A 148 -10.70 15.27 28.65
N GLY A 149 -10.33 14.96 29.91
CA GLY A 149 -10.23 13.59 30.41
C GLY A 149 -9.31 12.69 29.58
N ASN A 150 -9.66 11.43 29.42
CA ASN A 150 -8.83 10.38 28.80
C ASN A 150 -8.33 10.72 27.38
N VAL A 151 -9.09 11.51 26.61
CA VAL A 151 -8.67 11.93 25.26
C VAL A 151 -7.49 12.89 25.34
N ARG A 152 -7.60 13.88 26.24
CA ARG A 152 -6.53 14.87 26.50
C ARG A 152 -5.29 14.21 27.07
N ASP A 153 -5.46 13.26 28.00
CA ASP A 153 -4.33 12.58 28.65
C ASP A 153 -3.57 11.72 27.64
N ALA A 154 -4.28 10.94 26.81
CA ALA A 154 -3.67 10.18 25.74
C ALA A 154 -2.99 11.08 24.68
N ALA A 155 -3.54 12.27 24.41
CA ALA A 155 -2.92 13.24 23.51
C ALA A 155 -1.62 13.81 24.08
N LYS A 156 -1.59 14.15 25.39
CA LYS A 156 -0.37 14.61 26.07
C LYS A 156 0.73 13.55 26.07
N GLU A 157 0.38 12.29 26.38
CA GLU A 157 1.33 11.17 26.38
C GLU A 157 1.93 10.96 24.98
N LEU A 158 1.10 10.92 23.94
CA LEU A 158 1.57 10.77 22.56
C LEU A 158 2.39 11.98 22.12
N HIS A 159 1.97 13.20 22.47
CA HIS A 159 2.70 14.41 22.13
C HIS A 159 4.10 14.43 22.76
N ALA A 160 4.21 14.14 24.06
CA ALA A 160 5.50 14.07 24.74
C ALA A 160 6.44 13.03 24.11
N TYR A 161 5.90 11.84 23.76
CA TYR A 161 6.66 10.81 23.06
C TYR A 161 7.17 11.30 21.70
N LEU A 162 6.32 11.91 20.88
CA LEU A 162 6.70 12.39 19.55
C LEU A 162 7.63 13.63 19.62
N ASP A 163 7.49 14.47 20.63
CA ASP A 163 8.36 15.62 20.86
C ASP A 163 9.78 15.17 21.26
N GLU A 164 9.90 14.14 22.09
CA GLU A 164 11.19 13.48 22.36
C GLU A 164 11.81 12.90 21.09
N VAL A 165 11.02 12.23 20.24
CA VAL A 165 11.50 11.76 18.94
C VAL A 165 11.96 12.93 18.08
N LYS A 166 11.16 14.00 18.00
CA LYS A 166 11.44 15.20 17.21
C LYS A 166 12.74 15.90 17.67
N SER A 167 13.01 15.96 18.97
CA SER A 167 14.20 16.64 19.54
C SER A 167 15.53 16.00 19.13
N ARG A 168 15.52 14.77 18.64
CA ARG A 168 16.72 14.06 18.14
C ARG A 168 17.12 14.44 16.73
N PHE A 169 16.32 15.26 16.05
CA PHE A 169 16.60 15.69 14.70
C PHE A 169 17.19 17.09 14.65
N HIS A 170 18.22 17.25 13.81
CA HIS A 170 18.86 18.53 13.51
C HIS A 170 18.66 18.93 12.04
N VAL A 171 17.63 18.38 11.38
CA VAL A 171 17.37 18.58 9.95
C VAL A 171 16.07 19.33 9.77
N ASP A 172 16.08 20.35 8.92
CA ASP A 172 14.88 21.00 8.44
C ASP A 172 14.26 20.20 7.30
N SER A 173 12.93 20.18 7.23
CA SER A 173 12.20 19.53 6.17
C SER A 173 11.58 20.57 5.24
N VAL A 174 11.72 20.35 3.93
CA VAL A 174 11.03 21.15 2.90
C VAL A 174 9.56 20.71 2.74
N HIS A 175 9.19 19.58 3.34
CA HIS A 175 7.82 19.08 3.32
C HIS A 175 7.03 19.63 4.49
N GLU A 176 5.83 20.10 4.20
CA GLU A 176 4.85 20.52 5.19
C GLU A 176 3.59 19.67 5.06
N PHE A 177 3.20 19.03 6.17
CA PHE A 177 1.99 18.23 6.24
C PHE A 177 1.08 18.74 7.37
N HIS A 178 -0.22 18.61 7.15
CA HIS A 178 -1.24 18.83 8.16
C HIS A 178 -2.19 17.64 8.20
N LEU A 179 -2.55 17.20 9.40
CA LEU A 179 -3.67 16.27 9.53
C LEU A 179 -4.97 17.05 9.33
N VAL A 180 -5.80 16.53 8.44
CA VAL A 180 -7.10 17.11 8.10
C VAL A 180 -8.13 16.65 9.11
N GLU A 181 -8.83 17.60 9.74
CA GLU A 181 -9.95 17.26 10.62
C GLU A 181 -11.10 16.68 9.80
N VAL A 182 -11.65 15.57 10.27
CA VAL A 182 -12.77 14.91 9.62
C VAL A 182 -14.04 15.22 10.42
N SER A 183 -15.02 15.85 9.79
CA SER A 183 -16.30 16.13 10.44
C SER A 183 -17.05 14.80 10.63
N GLY A 184 -17.03 14.26 11.87
CA GLY A 184 -17.66 12.97 12.18
C GLY A 184 -19.12 13.05 12.58
N ALA A 185 -19.61 14.21 12.95
CA ALA A 185 -20.88 14.32 13.71
C ALA A 185 -22.16 14.32 12.86
N GLN A 186 -22.11 14.54 11.55
CA GLN A 186 -23.31 14.70 10.70
C GLN A 186 -23.34 13.86 9.42
N GLU A 187 -22.28 13.12 9.10
CA GLU A 187 -22.23 12.36 7.84
C GLU A 187 -22.92 11.00 7.99
N LYS A 188 -23.89 10.76 7.11
CA LYS A 188 -24.59 9.48 7.01
C LYS A 188 -23.59 8.35 6.70
N ILE A 189 -23.48 7.40 7.61
CA ILE A 189 -22.67 6.19 7.41
C ILE A 189 -23.38 5.26 6.42
N LEU A 190 -22.70 4.94 5.33
CA LEU A 190 -23.16 3.99 4.33
C LEU A 190 -22.81 2.57 4.73
N THR A 191 -23.75 1.66 4.54
CA THR A 191 -23.52 0.21 4.61
C THR A 191 -22.88 -0.30 3.33
N ALA A 192 -22.44 -1.55 3.29
CA ALA A 192 -21.91 -2.18 2.08
C ALA A 192 -22.84 -2.04 0.86
N ARG A 193 -24.17 -2.06 1.06
CA ARG A 193 -25.16 -1.81 -0.03
C ARG A 193 -25.10 -0.37 -0.52
N GLY A 194 -24.99 0.62 0.38
CA GLY A 194 -24.84 2.02 0.01
C GLY A 194 -23.53 2.29 -0.73
N ILE A 195 -22.43 1.72 -0.24
CA ILE A 195 -21.11 1.79 -0.89
C ILE A 195 -21.18 1.17 -2.30
N LYS A 196 -21.79 -0.02 -2.44
CA LYS A 196 -21.99 -0.67 -3.75
C LYS A 196 -22.71 0.26 -4.73
N LYS A 197 -23.77 0.94 -4.31
CA LYS A 197 -24.50 1.89 -5.19
C LYS A 197 -23.58 3.00 -5.73
N LEU A 198 -22.71 3.58 -4.89
CA LEU A 198 -21.75 4.60 -5.32
C LEU A 198 -20.70 4.02 -6.28
N PHE A 199 -20.17 2.84 -6.00
CA PHE A 199 -19.22 2.16 -6.89
C PHE A 199 -19.86 1.82 -8.25
N GLU A 200 -21.14 1.41 -8.29
CA GLU A 200 -21.86 1.17 -9.55
C GLU A 200 -22.06 2.46 -10.37
N LEU A 201 -22.30 3.60 -9.72
CA LEU A 201 -22.36 4.91 -10.39
C LEU A 201 -21.00 5.24 -11.03
N LYS A 202 -19.91 5.15 -10.27
CA LYS A 202 -18.55 5.39 -10.79
C LYS A 202 -18.14 4.39 -11.86
N ARG A 203 -18.53 3.12 -11.73
CA ARG A 203 -18.30 2.11 -12.77
C ARG A 203 -18.94 2.51 -14.11
N LYS A 204 -20.17 3.01 -14.08
CA LYS A 204 -20.87 3.50 -15.26
C LYS A 204 -20.21 4.75 -15.84
N GLU A 205 -19.86 5.72 -14.97
CA GLU A 205 -19.18 6.96 -15.37
C GLU A 205 -17.87 6.68 -16.12
N TYR A 206 -17.10 5.67 -15.68
CA TYR A 206 -15.85 5.25 -16.32
C TYR A 206 -16.01 4.25 -17.48
N GLY A 207 -17.24 3.93 -17.89
CA GLY A 207 -17.48 2.99 -18.99
C GLY A 207 -17.01 1.56 -18.73
N LEU A 208 -16.86 1.15 -17.46
CA LEU A 208 -16.34 -0.16 -17.06
C LEU A 208 -17.44 -1.24 -17.08
N SER A 209 -18.09 -1.46 -18.23
CA SER A 209 -19.26 -2.35 -18.38
C SER A 209 -18.98 -3.80 -18.00
N ASP A 210 -17.77 -4.29 -18.28
CA ASP A 210 -17.36 -5.68 -18.03
C ASP A 210 -17.04 -5.97 -16.56
N TRP A 211 -16.92 -4.91 -15.74
CA TRP A 211 -16.62 -5.05 -14.30
C TRP A 211 -17.89 -5.20 -13.46
N ARG A 212 -17.80 -6.00 -12.41
CA ARG A 212 -18.91 -6.24 -11.46
C ARG A 212 -18.54 -5.75 -10.07
N ILE A 213 -19.50 -5.12 -9.40
CA ILE A 213 -19.34 -4.72 -7.99
C ILE A 213 -20.14 -5.70 -7.14
N GLU A 214 -19.45 -6.44 -6.28
CA GLU A 214 -20.05 -7.51 -5.47
C GLU A 214 -19.85 -7.23 -3.98
N ILE A 215 -20.75 -7.77 -3.15
CA ILE A 215 -20.59 -7.76 -1.68
C ILE A 215 -20.13 -9.15 -1.26
N ASP A 216 -19.02 -9.21 -0.51
CA ASP A 216 -18.51 -10.46 0.08
C ASP A 216 -19.41 -10.89 1.24
N LEU A 217 -20.30 -11.81 0.97
CA LEU A 217 -21.23 -12.36 1.97
C LEU A 217 -20.54 -13.27 3.01
N TRP A 218 -19.38 -13.81 2.66
CA TRP A 218 -18.65 -14.78 3.48
C TRP A 218 -17.63 -14.15 4.44
N GLY A 219 -17.47 -12.83 4.40
CA GLY A 219 -16.60 -12.10 5.34
C GLY A 219 -15.11 -12.44 5.23
N ARG A 220 -14.65 -12.91 4.08
CA ARG A 220 -13.25 -13.32 3.84
C ARG A 220 -12.25 -12.17 3.85
N SER A 221 -12.70 -10.94 3.63
CA SER A 221 -11.89 -9.75 3.59
C SER A 221 -12.46 -8.63 4.45
N ASN A 222 -11.60 -7.82 5.07
CA ASN A 222 -11.97 -6.60 5.79
C ASN A 222 -11.74 -5.32 4.97
N SER A 223 -11.19 -5.43 3.76
CA SER A 223 -10.93 -4.32 2.84
C SER A 223 -11.57 -4.58 1.48
N ILE A 224 -11.94 -3.51 0.79
CA ILE A 224 -12.35 -3.59 -0.61
C ILE A 224 -11.16 -4.15 -1.41
N SER A 225 -11.42 -4.98 -2.39
CA SER A 225 -10.39 -5.62 -3.19
C SER A 225 -10.80 -5.72 -4.65
N VAL A 226 -9.87 -5.37 -5.54
CA VAL A 226 -10.00 -5.53 -6.99
C VAL A 226 -9.47 -6.92 -7.39
N ARG A 227 -10.33 -7.69 -8.06
CA ARG A 227 -10.02 -9.04 -8.57
C ARG A 227 -9.92 -8.98 -10.09
N HIS A 228 -8.76 -8.64 -10.60
CA HIS A 228 -8.52 -8.38 -12.02
C HIS A 228 -8.88 -9.58 -12.92
N LYS A 229 -8.48 -10.81 -12.54
CA LYS A 229 -8.73 -12.02 -13.35
C LYS A 229 -10.21 -12.22 -13.69
N ASN A 230 -11.10 -11.83 -12.77
CA ASN A 230 -12.56 -12.04 -12.91
C ASN A 230 -13.32 -10.72 -13.09
N LYS A 231 -12.62 -9.60 -13.30
CA LYS A 231 -13.17 -8.24 -13.43
C LYS A 231 -14.20 -7.91 -12.35
N ARG A 232 -13.80 -8.06 -11.07
CA ARG A 232 -14.70 -7.83 -9.93
C ARG A 232 -14.06 -6.92 -8.89
N VAL A 233 -14.86 -6.01 -8.34
CA VAL A 233 -14.54 -5.28 -7.12
C VAL A 233 -15.42 -5.84 -6.01
N VAL A 234 -14.80 -6.31 -4.93
CA VAL A 234 -15.46 -7.00 -3.83
C VAL A 234 -15.47 -6.13 -2.59
N ILE A 235 -16.66 -5.80 -2.10
CA ILE A 235 -16.90 -4.97 -0.91
C ILE A 235 -17.23 -5.89 0.26
N PRO A 236 -16.49 -5.84 1.40
CA PRO A 236 -16.81 -6.62 2.59
C PRO A 236 -18.21 -6.29 3.13
N ARG A 237 -19.00 -7.32 3.54
CA ARG A 237 -20.36 -7.15 4.08
C ARG A 237 -20.43 -6.17 5.25
N GLY A 238 -19.44 -6.22 6.14
CA GLY A 238 -19.33 -5.35 7.31
C GLY A 238 -18.75 -3.96 7.02
N ARG A 239 -18.42 -3.64 5.75
CA ARG A 239 -17.79 -2.38 5.44
C ARG A 239 -18.76 -1.21 5.60
N ARG A 240 -18.27 -0.17 6.28
CA ARG A 240 -19.00 1.07 6.48
C ARG A 240 -18.09 2.27 6.20
N LEU A 241 -18.61 3.28 5.56
CA LEU A 241 -17.88 4.49 5.19
C LEU A 241 -18.85 5.67 5.20
N THR A 242 -18.36 6.87 5.42
CA THR A 242 -19.11 8.08 5.06
C THR A 242 -19.19 8.19 3.52
N ARG A 243 -20.09 9.05 3.02
CA ARG A 243 -20.23 9.25 1.57
C ARG A 243 -18.92 9.74 0.92
N PRO A 244 -18.22 10.78 1.45
CA PRO A 244 -16.93 11.21 0.90
C PRO A 244 -15.86 10.11 0.90
N GLN A 245 -15.76 9.34 1.99
CA GLN A 245 -14.84 8.21 2.04
C GLN A 245 -15.14 7.14 0.98
N ALA A 246 -16.42 6.85 0.75
CA ALA A 246 -16.82 5.86 -0.24
C ALA A 246 -16.53 6.33 -1.67
N LEU A 247 -16.76 7.63 -1.97
CA LEU A 247 -16.41 8.22 -3.26
C LEU A 247 -14.91 8.25 -3.49
N ALA A 248 -14.14 8.70 -2.50
CA ALA A 248 -12.68 8.71 -2.58
C ALA A 248 -12.10 7.31 -2.82
N LEU A 249 -12.66 6.30 -2.14
CA LEU A 249 -12.23 4.92 -2.35
C LEU A 249 -12.68 4.35 -3.70
N ALA A 250 -13.81 4.82 -4.25
CA ALA A 250 -14.22 4.46 -5.61
C ALA A 250 -13.27 5.05 -6.66
N GLU A 251 -12.77 6.28 -6.44
CA GLU A 251 -11.71 6.87 -7.27
C GLU A 251 -10.41 6.04 -7.20
N HIS A 252 -10.00 5.64 -6.01
CA HIS A 252 -8.83 4.82 -5.79
C HIS A 252 -8.92 3.50 -6.56
N GLU A 253 -10.00 2.74 -6.34
CA GLU A 253 -10.13 1.37 -6.85
C GLU A 253 -10.57 1.33 -8.34
N LEU A 254 -11.59 2.11 -8.72
CA LEU A 254 -12.11 2.15 -10.09
C LEU A 254 -11.41 3.21 -10.94
N GLY A 255 -11.30 4.43 -10.39
CA GLY A 255 -10.72 5.57 -11.09
C GLY A 255 -9.25 5.36 -11.46
N VAL A 256 -8.48 4.64 -10.62
CA VAL A 256 -7.07 4.38 -10.88
C VAL A 256 -6.80 2.91 -11.18
N HIS A 257 -6.96 2.01 -10.22
CA HIS A 257 -6.50 0.62 -10.37
C HIS A 257 -7.16 -0.13 -11.52
N VAL A 258 -8.47 0.04 -11.67
CA VAL A 258 -9.21 -0.62 -12.76
C VAL A 258 -8.95 0.07 -14.09
N ARG A 259 -9.10 1.40 -14.18
CA ARG A 259 -8.88 2.14 -15.43
C ARG A 259 -7.47 1.98 -15.97
N ARG A 260 -6.44 2.10 -15.14
CA ARG A 260 -5.05 1.87 -15.59
C ARG A 260 -4.82 0.45 -16.08
N ARG A 261 -5.50 -0.54 -15.49
CA ARG A 261 -5.50 -1.91 -16.01
C ARG A 261 -6.11 -1.99 -17.42
N GLU A 262 -7.34 -1.51 -17.58
CA GLU A 262 -8.06 -1.54 -18.86
C GLU A 262 -7.31 -0.74 -19.94
N HIS A 263 -6.82 0.46 -19.61
CA HIS A 263 -6.04 1.26 -20.54
C HIS A 263 -4.71 0.58 -20.92
N GLY A 264 -4.04 -0.08 -19.97
CA GLY A 264 -2.82 -0.83 -20.25
C GLY A 264 -3.09 -2.03 -21.17
N GLU A 265 -4.17 -2.78 -20.95
CA GLU A 265 -4.60 -3.89 -21.81
C GLU A 265 -5.04 -3.44 -23.21
N ALA A 266 -5.48 -2.19 -23.36
CA ALA A 266 -5.83 -1.61 -24.65
C ALA A 266 -4.61 -1.08 -25.44
N THR A 267 -3.41 -1.07 -24.87
CA THR A 267 -2.18 -0.70 -25.59
C THR A 267 -1.64 -1.90 -26.40
N LYS A 268 -0.66 -1.63 -27.25
CA LYS A 268 0.07 -2.70 -27.94
C LYS A 268 1.07 -3.47 -27.05
N LEU A 269 1.15 -3.17 -25.75
CA LEU A 269 2.06 -3.77 -24.78
C LEU A 269 1.28 -4.47 -23.66
N ALA A 270 1.15 -5.80 -23.72
CA ALA A 270 0.37 -6.60 -22.78
C ALA A 270 0.86 -6.45 -21.32
N LEU A 271 2.19 -6.35 -21.13
CA LEU A 271 2.79 -6.20 -19.80
C LEU A 271 2.28 -4.95 -19.07
N LEU A 272 1.87 -3.91 -19.78
CA LEU A 272 1.43 -2.65 -19.17
C LEU A 272 0.08 -2.78 -18.46
N GLY A 273 -0.74 -3.74 -18.83
CA GLY A 273 -1.99 -4.09 -18.12
C GLY A 273 -1.74 -4.71 -16.74
N VAL A 274 -0.67 -5.51 -16.58
CA VAL A 274 -0.31 -6.14 -15.31
C VAL A 274 0.74 -5.35 -14.51
N GLY A 275 1.40 -4.42 -15.15
CA GLY A 275 2.35 -3.47 -14.57
C GLY A 275 3.82 -3.81 -14.79
N LEU A 276 4.61 -2.77 -15.08
CA LEU A 276 6.06 -2.85 -15.20
C LEU A 276 6.74 -3.17 -13.85
N GLY A 277 8.01 -3.53 -13.87
CA GLY A 277 8.78 -3.75 -12.63
C GLY A 277 8.85 -2.46 -11.80
N GLY A 278 8.36 -2.46 -10.54
CA GLY A 278 8.38 -1.26 -9.69
C GLY A 278 7.19 -0.30 -9.87
N PHE A 279 6.21 -0.61 -10.70
CA PHE A 279 5.05 0.24 -10.98
C PHE A 279 4.25 0.69 -9.75
N LEU A 280 4.38 -0.01 -8.63
CA LEU A 280 3.53 0.17 -7.45
C LEU A 280 3.63 1.59 -6.85
N TRP A 281 4.78 2.24 -6.96
CA TRP A 281 4.96 3.61 -6.51
C TRP A 281 4.04 4.59 -7.27
N GLY A 282 4.03 4.51 -8.58
CA GLY A 282 3.13 5.32 -9.40
C GLY A 282 1.66 4.92 -9.25
N GLU A 283 1.38 3.64 -9.11
CA GLU A 283 0.01 3.12 -8.97
C GLU A 283 -0.67 3.60 -7.69
N GLU A 284 -0.03 3.37 -6.54
CA GLU A 284 -0.58 3.77 -5.23
C GLU A 284 -0.48 5.29 -5.03
N GLY A 285 0.58 5.91 -5.56
CA GLY A 285 0.75 7.37 -5.53
C GLY A 285 -0.37 8.09 -6.28
N LEU A 286 -0.68 7.65 -7.49
CA LEU A 286 -1.76 8.21 -8.30
C LEU A 286 -3.13 7.97 -7.66
N ALA A 287 -3.35 6.76 -7.12
CA ALA A 287 -4.57 6.43 -6.42
C ALA A 287 -4.77 7.35 -5.19
N LYS A 288 -3.69 7.64 -4.44
CA LYS A 288 -3.74 8.57 -3.30
C LYS A 288 -3.93 10.01 -3.73
N TYR A 289 -3.39 10.41 -4.87
CA TYR A 289 -3.60 11.75 -5.42
C TYR A 289 -5.08 11.98 -5.72
N TYR A 290 -5.73 11.10 -6.48
CA TYR A 290 -7.14 11.24 -6.82
C TYR A 290 -8.08 11.02 -5.62
N GLU A 291 -7.75 10.09 -4.73
CA GLU A 291 -8.49 9.89 -3.48
C GLU A 291 -8.56 11.19 -2.65
N LYS A 292 -7.43 11.91 -2.56
CA LYS A 292 -7.34 13.18 -1.83
C LYS A 292 -8.12 14.31 -2.50
N GLN A 293 -8.20 14.35 -3.84
CA GLN A 293 -9.00 15.36 -4.55
C GLN A 293 -10.50 15.25 -4.20
N VAL A 294 -10.97 14.04 -3.92
CA VAL A 294 -12.38 13.78 -3.53
C VAL A 294 -12.60 13.96 -2.03
N TYR A 295 -11.62 13.60 -1.21
CA TYR A 295 -11.71 13.64 0.25
C TYR A 295 -10.34 13.93 0.87
N GLU A 296 -10.13 15.18 1.29
CA GLU A 296 -8.84 15.61 1.84
C GLU A 296 -8.36 14.75 3.02
N GLY A 297 -9.27 14.31 3.89
CA GLY A 297 -8.97 13.44 5.03
C GLY A 297 -8.39 12.07 4.64
N ALA A 298 -8.41 11.69 3.37
CA ALA A 298 -7.80 10.45 2.88
C ALA A 298 -6.30 10.40 3.14
N ILE A 299 -5.61 11.56 3.11
CA ILE A 299 -4.15 11.64 3.35
C ILE A 299 -3.77 11.21 4.76
N ASN A 300 -4.64 11.42 5.77
CA ASN A 300 -4.35 11.06 7.16
C ASN A 300 -3.97 9.58 7.33
N SER A 301 -4.54 8.70 6.49
CA SER A 301 -4.22 7.28 6.51
C SER A 301 -2.80 6.99 6.05
N SER A 302 -2.29 7.74 5.07
CA SER A 302 -0.92 7.64 4.56
C SER A 302 0.07 8.22 5.56
N LEU A 303 -0.23 9.42 6.13
CA LEU A 303 0.59 10.04 7.18
C LEU A 303 0.73 9.11 8.39
N LYS A 304 -0.37 8.48 8.84
CA LYS A 304 -0.33 7.52 9.94
C LYS A 304 0.54 6.30 9.63
N SER A 305 0.35 5.70 8.48
CA SER A 305 1.14 4.52 8.10
C SER A 305 2.61 4.87 7.96
N TYR A 306 2.93 6.05 7.46
CA TYR A 306 4.30 6.55 7.34
C TYR A 306 4.93 6.80 8.71
N LEU A 307 4.25 7.53 9.61
CA LEU A 307 4.70 7.76 10.99
C LEU A 307 5.10 6.44 11.67
N LEU A 308 4.19 5.48 11.66
CA LEU A 308 4.41 4.20 12.34
C LEU A 308 5.57 3.41 11.70
N THR A 309 5.68 3.42 10.38
CA THR A 309 6.80 2.77 9.67
C THR A 309 8.13 3.48 9.98
N ALA A 310 8.14 4.81 9.99
CA ALA A 310 9.31 5.62 10.35
C ALA A 310 9.81 5.30 11.77
N LEU A 311 8.90 5.22 12.73
CA LEU A 311 9.23 4.84 14.11
C LEU A 311 9.78 3.42 14.20
N ILE A 312 9.19 2.44 13.51
CA ILE A 312 9.71 1.05 13.47
C ILE A 312 11.13 1.05 12.98
N LEU A 313 11.37 1.67 11.81
CA LEU A 313 12.67 1.66 11.13
C LEU A 313 13.73 2.51 11.84
N GLY A 314 13.34 3.27 12.86
CA GLY A 314 14.27 4.06 13.66
C GLY A 314 14.71 5.34 12.96
N VAL A 315 13.76 6.10 12.41
CA VAL A 315 14.04 7.39 11.76
C VAL A 315 14.84 8.35 12.65
N ASP A 316 14.72 8.21 13.99
CA ASP A 316 15.43 8.97 15.02
C ASP A 316 16.64 8.22 15.61
N GLY A 317 17.15 7.19 14.92
CA GLY A 317 18.25 6.34 15.38
C GLY A 317 17.83 5.20 16.32
N ARG A 318 16.56 5.15 16.76
CA ARG A 318 16.06 4.10 17.66
C ARG A 318 15.02 3.22 16.99
N LYS A 319 15.35 1.96 16.69
CA LYS A 319 14.42 0.94 16.19
C LYS A 319 13.42 0.51 17.27
N ARG A 320 12.13 0.33 16.88
CA ARG A 320 11.04 -0.05 17.79
C ARG A 320 10.59 -1.50 17.58
N SER A 321 10.11 -2.08 18.69
CA SER A 321 9.49 -3.41 18.73
C SER A 321 8.00 -3.36 18.35
N PHE A 322 7.40 -4.53 18.24
CA PHE A 322 5.95 -4.66 18.04
C PHE A 322 5.16 -4.02 19.17
N GLN A 323 5.53 -4.27 20.44
CA GLN A 323 4.85 -3.72 21.61
C GLN A 323 4.92 -2.18 21.64
N GLU A 324 6.08 -1.59 21.36
CA GLU A 324 6.24 -0.14 21.35
C GLU A 324 5.32 0.51 20.29
N ILE A 325 5.23 -0.05 19.11
CA ILE A 325 4.36 0.44 18.03
C ILE A 325 2.87 0.19 18.33
N TYR A 326 2.55 -0.94 18.96
CA TYR A 326 1.20 -1.19 19.45
C TYR A 326 0.73 -0.10 20.41
N ASN A 327 1.57 0.30 21.36
CA ASN A 327 1.26 1.36 22.32
C ASN A 327 1.04 2.71 21.62
N VAL A 328 1.89 3.08 20.66
CA VAL A 328 1.71 4.29 19.84
C VAL A 328 0.39 4.22 19.05
N CYS A 329 0.06 3.08 18.45
CA CYS A 329 -1.22 2.90 17.74
C CYS A 329 -2.43 3.05 18.66
N GLU A 330 -2.32 2.57 19.91
CA GLU A 330 -3.38 2.71 20.90
C GLU A 330 -3.58 4.16 21.34
N LEU A 331 -2.49 4.90 21.58
CA LEU A 331 -2.53 6.33 21.90
C LEU A 331 -3.11 7.16 20.74
N ILE A 332 -2.72 6.88 19.49
CA ILE A 332 -3.32 7.51 18.31
C ILE A 332 -4.84 7.27 18.28
N PHE A 333 -5.29 6.06 18.58
CA PHE A 333 -6.73 5.77 18.62
C PHE A 333 -7.43 6.55 19.73
N LYS A 334 -6.89 6.53 20.94
CA LYS A 334 -7.50 7.18 22.11
C LYS A 334 -7.58 8.70 21.95
N SER A 335 -6.56 9.32 21.36
CA SER A 335 -6.45 10.78 21.23
C SER A 335 -7.12 11.36 19.97
N MET A 336 -7.08 10.66 18.85
CA MET A 336 -7.36 11.26 17.53
C MET A 336 -8.60 10.69 16.82
N LYS A 337 -9.20 9.59 17.34
CA LYS A 337 -10.42 9.00 16.77
C LYS A 337 -11.58 10.00 16.85
N GLY A 338 -12.34 10.08 15.76
CA GLY A 338 -13.49 10.99 15.64
C GLY A 338 -13.12 12.39 15.14
N ARG A 339 -11.88 12.83 15.37
CA ARG A 339 -11.40 14.13 14.89
C ARG A 339 -10.55 14.02 13.61
N TYR A 340 -9.61 13.10 13.56
CA TYR A 340 -8.69 12.95 12.43
C TYR A 340 -8.88 11.65 11.63
N PHE A 341 -9.59 10.68 12.17
CA PHE A 341 -10.01 9.50 11.43
C PHE A 341 -11.26 8.87 12.02
N LEU A 342 -12.04 8.23 11.15
CA LEU A 342 -13.25 7.50 11.51
C LEU A 342 -12.98 6.00 11.42
N THR A 343 -13.46 5.26 12.39
CA THR A 343 -13.41 3.80 12.41
C THR A 343 -14.55 3.24 13.25
N GLU A 344 -15.12 2.11 12.84
CA GLU A 344 -16.13 1.38 13.60
C GLU A 344 -15.55 0.54 14.73
N VAL A 345 -14.24 0.32 14.71
CA VAL A 345 -13.58 -0.40 15.80
C VAL A 345 -13.77 0.39 17.08
N LYS A 346 -14.45 -0.20 18.06
CA LYS A 346 -14.76 0.45 19.35
C LYS A 346 -13.59 0.38 20.32
N SER A 347 -12.85 -0.72 20.31
CA SER A 347 -11.75 -1.00 21.24
C SER A 347 -10.42 -0.49 20.68
N SER A 348 -9.73 0.37 21.44
CA SER A 348 -8.37 0.85 21.15
C SER A 348 -7.38 -0.32 20.99
N LYS A 349 -7.47 -1.32 21.88
CA LYS A 349 -6.62 -2.53 21.86
C LYS A 349 -6.77 -3.31 20.55
N HIS A 350 -8.02 -3.53 20.10
CA HIS A 350 -8.27 -4.25 18.84
C HIS A 350 -7.84 -3.46 17.61
N TYR A 351 -8.00 -2.14 17.65
CA TYR A 351 -7.52 -1.26 16.60
C TYR A 351 -5.99 -1.29 16.50
N ALA A 352 -5.30 -1.09 17.63
CA ALA A 352 -3.85 -1.09 17.71
C ALA A 352 -3.27 -2.41 17.21
N TRP A 353 -3.77 -3.54 17.70
CA TRP A 353 -3.37 -4.87 17.23
C TRP A 353 -3.48 -5.00 15.71
N GLY A 354 -4.67 -4.68 15.16
CA GLY A 354 -4.93 -4.80 13.73
C GLY A 354 -4.00 -3.94 12.86
N LYS A 355 -3.63 -2.74 13.35
CA LYS A 355 -2.71 -1.84 12.64
C LYS A 355 -1.27 -2.33 12.73
N THR A 356 -0.82 -2.71 13.92
CA THR A 356 0.55 -3.19 14.15
C THR A 356 0.83 -4.48 13.39
N VAL A 357 -0.06 -5.47 13.43
CA VAL A 357 0.07 -6.71 12.64
C VAL A 357 0.18 -6.43 11.14
N LYS A 358 -0.52 -5.41 10.63
CA LYS A 358 -0.40 -5.03 9.21
C LYS A 358 0.99 -4.49 8.87
N LEU A 359 1.63 -3.76 9.79
CA LEU A 359 2.97 -3.20 9.61
C LEU A 359 4.05 -4.29 9.68
N PHE A 360 3.91 -5.24 10.60
CA PHE A 360 4.86 -6.36 10.77
C PHE A 360 4.58 -7.56 9.87
N ARG A 361 3.75 -7.40 8.85
CA ARG A 361 3.41 -8.48 7.92
C ARG A 361 4.67 -9.00 7.21
N GLY A 362 4.89 -10.32 7.25
CA GLY A 362 6.05 -11.00 6.70
C GLY A 362 7.22 -11.14 7.68
N ALA A 363 7.33 -10.24 8.67
CA ALA A 363 8.32 -10.36 9.74
C ALA A 363 7.82 -11.30 10.85
N THR A 364 8.75 -11.83 11.65
CA THR A 364 8.41 -12.67 12.81
C THR A 364 7.73 -11.90 13.93
N GLY A 365 7.93 -10.59 14.00
CA GLY A 365 7.46 -9.73 15.08
C GLY A 365 8.40 -9.63 16.28
N GLN A 366 9.49 -10.40 16.29
CA GLN A 366 10.47 -10.44 17.38
C GLN A 366 11.58 -9.41 17.23
N THR A 367 11.98 -9.12 15.99
CA THR A 367 13.13 -8.25 15.70
C THR A 367 12.71 -6.78 15.62
N LYS A 368 13.34 -5.94 16.45
CA LYS A 368 13.14 -4.48 16.38
C LYS A 368 13.60 -3.92 15.04
N GLY A 369 12.83 -3.01 14.48
CA GLY A 369 13.17 -2.33 13.23
C GLY A 369 12.82 -3.10 11.96
N VAL A 370 12.29 -4.30 12.06
CA VAL A 370 11.91 -5.12 10.89
C VAL A 370 10.41 -5.03 10.65
N CYS A 371 10.03 -4.57 9.48
CA CYS A 371 8.61 -4.43 9.10
C CYS A 371 8.40 -4.45 7.58
N SER A 372 7.13 -4.49 7.16
CA SER A 372 6.76 -4.33 5.77
C SER A 372 6.92 -2.86 5.32
N ARG A 373 7.96 -2.58 4.54
CA ARG A 373 8.23 -1.23 3.99
C ARG A 373 7.25 -0.80 2.89
N ARG A 374 6.33 -1.68 2.48
CA ARG A 374 5.33 -1.38 1.46
C ARG A 374 4.49 -0.14 1.77
N GLN A 375 4.36 0.23 3.05
CA GLN A 375 3.58 1.42 3.44
C GLN A 375 4.18 2.74 2.92
N LEU A 376 5.48 2.76 2.58
CA LEU A 376 6.16 3.94 2.05
C LEU A 376 5.58 4.39 0.70
N VAL A 377 5.16 3.45 -0.15
CA VAL A 377 4.68 3.75 -1.51
C VAL A 377 3.44 4.67 -1.53
N TYR A 378 2.66 4.71 -0.44
CA TYR A 378 1.45 5.53 -0.41
C TYR A 378 1.75 7.03 -0.28
N LEU A 379 2.57 7.42 0.70
CA LEU A 379 2.89 8.84 0.91
C LEU A 379 3.95 9.33 -0.07
N GLU A 380 5.06 8.62 -0.19
CA GLU A 380 6.13 9.03 -1.10
C GLU A 380 5.70 8.95 -2.57
N GLY A 381 4.92 7.91 -2.94
CA GLY A 381 4.30 7.84 -4.27
C GLY A 381 3.37 9.02 -4.53
N TYR A 382 2.54 9.40 -3.55
CA TYR A 382 1.70 10.59 -3.65
C TYR A 382 2.51 11.87 -3.89
N LEU A 383 3.61 12.07 -3.17
CA LEU A 383 4.47 13.24 -3.33
C LEU A 383 5.10 13.31 -4.73
N ARG A 384 5.61 12.19 -5.23
CA ARG A 384 6.18 12.08 -6.59
C ARG A 384 5.13 12.40 -7.66
N ILE A 385 3.93 11.85 -7.54
CA ILE A 385 2.83 12.12 -8.48
C ILE A 385 2.38 13.58 -8.41
N LYS A 386 2.25 14.14 -7.18
CA LYS A 386 1.92 15.55 -6.99
C LYS A 386 2.92 16.46 -7.70
N GLU A 387 4.20 16.15 -7.60
CA GLU A 387 5.27 16.90 -8.26
C GLU A 387 5.15 16.84 -9.81
N ILE A 388 4.95 15.63 -10.37
CA ILE A 388 4.80 15.44 -11.81
C ILE A 388 3.62 16.24 -12.35
N ILE A 389 2.48 16.19 -11.65
CA ILE A 389 1.27 16.92 -12.06
C ILE A 389 1.48 18.44 -11.93
N SER A 390 2.04 18.90 -10.81
CA SER A 390 2.26 20.34 -10.58
C SER A 390 3.23 20.96 -11.58
N LYS A 391 4.20 20.19 -12.07
CA LYS A 391 5.18 20.61 -13.09
C LYS A 391 4.70 20.39 -14.54
N GLY A 392 3.53 19.78 -14.74
CA GLY A 392 3.02 19.47 -16.08
C GLY A 392 3.90 18.51 -16.89
N ILE A 393 4.67 17.61 -16.21
CA ILE A 393 5.63 16.71 -16.87
C ILE A 393 4.93 15.67 -17.75
N LEU A 394 3.78 15.19 -17.32
CA LEU A 394 2.92 14.25 -18.04
C LEU A 394 1.48 14.71 -18.00
N THR A 395 0.74 14.46 -19.08
CA THR A 395 -0.71 14.70 -19.15
C THR A 395 -1.48 13.66 -18.36
N GLU A 396 -2.73 13.95 -18.02
CA GLU A 396 -3.61 12.98 -17.33
C GLU A 396 -3.78 11.70 -18.16
N GLU A 397 -3.94 11.82 -19.49
CA GLU A 397 -4.02 10.68 -20.39
C GLU A 397 -2.77 9.80 -20.27
N GLN A 398 -1.58 10.39 -20.28
CA GLN A 398 -0.33 9.67 -20.11
C GLN A 398 -0.25 8.98 -18.75
N LEU A 399 -0.58 9.69 -17.65
CA LEU A 399 -0.61 9.10 -16.30
C LEU A 399 -1.52 7.88 -16.22
N MET A 400 -2.62 7.88 -16.95
CA MET A 400 -3.61 6.80 -16.95
C MET A 400 -3.34 5.70 -17.97
N ARG A 401 -2.29 5.79 -18.81
CA ARG A 401 -2.04 4.90 -19.96
C ARG A 401 -1.76 3.44 -19.61
N GLY A 402 -1.62 3.10 -18.35
CA GLY A 402 -1.38 1.74 -17.85
C GLY A 402 -0.56 1.71 -16.57
N LYS A 403 -0.14 0.53 -16.16
CA LYS A 403 0.52 0.29 -14.87
C LYS A 403 2.03 0.46 -14.95
N TYR A 404 2.51 1.68 -14.87
CA TYR A 404 3.91 2.06 -14.76
C TYR A 404 4.11 3.11 -13.66
N ASP A 405 5.33 3.40 -13.27
CA ASP A 405 5.65 4.51 -12.37
C ASP A 405 6.00 5.75 -13.20
N PRO A 406 5.15 6.80 -13.18
CA PRO A 406 5.41 8.04 -13.90
C PRO A 406 6.65 8.80 -13.42
N ALA A 407 7.08 8.58 -12.18
CA ALA A 407 8.30 9.17 -11.61
C ALA A 407 9.57 8.36 -11.95
N ASN A 408 9.44 7.22 -12.58
CA ASN A 408 10.55 6.43 -13.05
C ASN A 408 10.88 6.80 -14.51
N GLU A 409 11.95 7.57 -14.70
CA GLU A 409 12.39 8.04 -16.02
C GLU A 409 12.60 6.88 -17.01
N ALA A 410 13.12 5.73 -16.54
CA ALA A 410 13.31 4.57 -17.39
C ALA A 410 11.96 4.03 -17.92
N HIS A 411 10.91 4.01 -17.09
CA HIS A 411 9.57 3.62 -17.54
C HIS A 411 9.05 4.58 -18.62
N VAL A 412 9.14 5.88 -18.39
CA VAL A 412 8.68 6.90 -19.33
C VAL A 412 9.47 6.80 -20.66
N LEU A 413 10.79 6.67 -20.58
CA LEU A 413 11.66 6.52 -21.76
C LEU A 413 11.32 5.25 -22.57
N PHE A 414 11.11 4.11 -21.90
CA PHE A 414 10.75 2.86 -22.59
C PHE A 414 9.40 2.99 -23.30
N LEU A 415 8.40 3.53 -22.62
CA LEU A 415 7.07 3.67 -23.19
C LEU A 415 7.05 4.66 -24.35
N LYS A 416 7.85 5.74 -24.32
CA LYS A 416 8.05 6.65 -25.45
C LYS A 416 8.74 5.94 -26.63
N LYS A 417 9.83 5.20 -26.38
CA LYS A 417 10.52 4.43 -27.44
C LYS A 417 9.61 3.40 -28.10
N LEU A 418 8.68 2.85 -27.35
CA LEU A 418 7.68 1.93 -27.88
C LEU A 418 6.43 2.65 -28.44
N SER A 419 6.42 4.00 -28.53
CA SER A 419 5.24 4.78 -28.96
C SER A 419 3.95 4.38 -28.25
N VAL A 420 4.03 4.24 -26.91
CA VAL A 420 2.91 3.96 -26.01
C VAL A 420 2.50 5.23 -25.24
N LEU A 421 3.47 6.11 -24.93
CA LEU A 421 3.28 7.44 -24.35
C LEU A 421 3.56 8.53 -25.37
#